data_8aaec7c8185c439d47075e393b30623f
#
_entry.id   8aaec7c8185c439d47075e393b30623f
#
_cell.length_a   1.000
_cell.length_b   1.000
_cell.length_c   1.000
_cell.angle_alpha   90.00
_cell.angle_beta   90.00
_cell.angle_gamma   90.00
#
_symmetry.space_group_name_H-M   'P 1'
#
loop_
_entity.id
_entity.type
_entity.pdbx_description
1 polymer ?
#
loop_
_entity_poly.entity_id
_entity_poly.type
_entity_poly.pdbx_seq_one_letter_code
_entity_poly.pdbx_strand_id
1 'polypeptide(L)'
;MGNAKKISPNEVGLEVGLVLSKFFFKTEHLHFGFWPDDLEISIDNLKKSQDYHSEKIINSIPSDVHTILDVGSGSGGLAEKLVEKNYKVECVSPSHFLSDAIENKLVGKVRVHRSTFENLEIKTKYDLILFSESFQYVNIQKSFEKIPSLLDRNGKLLICDFFRQPGTGTKPLGGGHDWKVFQDCLSNFPFNNILDVDITRETARTYDLIDKIINDVALPVRDLSSTYLSSQYPKGMRLLKWFFRKKINRMNRIYFKGNMKGEMFNKLKTYRILLYDI
;
A
#
# COMPACT_ATOMS: atom_id res chain seq x y z
N MET A 1 -32.17 14.85 -10.20
CA MET A 1 -30.93 15.10 -9.44
C MET A 1 -30.35 13.73 -9.11
N GLY A 2 -29.33 13.31 -9.86
CA GLY A 2 -28.69 12.01 -9.62
C GLY A 2 -27.98 12.03 -8.26
N ASN A 3 -28.19 10.99 -7.44
CA ASN A 3 -27.44 10.79 -6.21
C ASN A 3 -25.95 10.72 -6.55
N ALA A 4 -25.18 11.75 -6.24
CA ALA A 4 -23.74 11.74 -6.38
C ALA A 4 -23.20 10.59 -5.51
N LYS A 5 -22.56 9.60 -6.14
CA LYS A 5 -21.96 8.45 -5.46
C LYS A 5 -20.96 8.96 -4.42
N LYS A 6 -21.17 8.63 -3.17
CA LYS A 6 -20.31 9.09 -2.08
C LYS A 6 -18.91 8.48 -2.26
N ILE A 7 -17.93 9.30 -2.61
CA ILE A 7 -16.54 8.86 -2.82
C ILE A 7 -15.94 8.46 -1.48
N SER A 8 -15.23 7.33 -1.44
CA SER A 8 -14.55 6.85 -0.24
C SER A 8 -13.37 7.77 0.12
N PRO A 9 -13.21 8.18 1.40
CA PRO A 9 -12.03 8.96 1.80
C PRO A 9 -10.69 8.27 1.51
N ASN A 10 -10.65 6.95 1.51
CA ASN A 10 -9.44 6.19 1.20
C ASN A 10 -9.10 6.27 -0.30
N GLU A 11 -10.10 6.22 -1.16
CA GLU A 11 -9.95 6.37 -2.62
C GLU A 11 -9.39 7.75 -2.96
N VAL A 12 -10.00 8.81 -2.43
CA VAL A 12 -9.49 10.19 -2.59
C VAL A 12 -8.06 10.32 -2.06
N GLY A 13 -7.75 9.67 -0.94
CA GLY A 13 -6.40 9.70 -0.36
C GLY A 13 -5.34 9.10 -1.30
N LEU A 14 -5.65 7.98 -1.95
CA LEU A 14 -4.74 7.33 -2.92
C LEU A 14 -4.58 8.18 -4.19
N GLU A 15 -5.67 8.75 -4.70
CA GLU A 15 -5.65 9.62 -5.89
C GLU A 15 -4.83 10.89 -5.65
N VAL A 16 -5.08 11.58 -4.53
CA VAL A 16 -4.29 12.75 -4.12
C VAL A 16 -2.83 12.35 -3.90
N GLY A 17 -2.60 11.21 -3.25
CA GLY A 17 -1.26 10.67 -3.05
C GLY A 17 -0.51 10.48 -4.37
N LEU A 18 -1.15 9.90 -5.40
CA LEU A 18 -0.54 9.70 -6.72
C LEU A 18 -0.19 11.04 -7.41
N VAL A 19 -1.10 12.03 -7.37
CA VAL A 19 -0.85 13.36 -7.96
C VAL A 19 0.35 14.04 -7.27
N LEU A 20 0.39 14.02 -5.94
CA LEU A 20 1.49 14.61 -5.17
C LEU A 20 2.82 13.86 -5.42
N SER A 21 2.77 12.53 -5.46
CA SER A 21 3.96 11.70 -5.70
C SER A 21 4.56 11.95 -7.09
N LYS A 22 3.73 12.05 -8.12
CA LYS A 22 4.18 12.39 -9.47
C LYS A 22 4.88 13.75 -9.53
N PHE A 23 4.30 14.75 -8.91
CA PHE A 23 4.82 16.11 -8.99
C PHE A 23 6.05 16.33 -8.11
N PHE A 24 5.94 16.02 -6.83
CA PHE A 24 6.98 16.33 -5.84
C PHE A 24 8.08 15.27 -5.76
N PHE A 25 7.73 13.99 -5.87
CA PHE A 25 8.66 12.89 -5.62
C PHE A 25 9.11 12.18 -6.91
N LYS A 26 8.58 12.62 -8.06
CA LYS A 26 8.91 12.05 -9.39
C LYS A 26 8.73 10.53 -9.46
N THR A 27 7.77 10.01 -8.71
CA THR A 27 7.43 8.59 -8.65
C THR A 27 5.93 8.40 -8.83
N GLU A 28 5.55 7.28 -9.43
CA GLU A 28 4.15 6.86 -9.54
C GLU A 28 3.82 5.70 -8.60
N HIS A 29 4.80 5.23 -7.85
CA HIS A 29 4.60 4.18 -6.85
C HIS A 29 3.84 4.72 -5.64
N LEU A 30 2.89 3.92 -5.14
CA LEU A 30 2.10 4.25 -3.95
C LEU A 30 2.48 3.36 -2.75
N HIS A 31 3.51 2.54 -2.92
CA HIS A 31 4.00 1.60 -1.90
C HIS A 31 5.23 2.12 -1.16
N PHE A 32 5.56 1.46 -0.06
CA PHE A 32 6.78 1.72 0.70
C PHE A 32 8.04 1.52 -0.15
N GLY A 33 9.12 2.19 0.23
CA GLY A 33 10.46 1.90 -0.29
C GLY A 33 11.13 0.77 0.49
N PHE A 34 12.01 0.02 -0.17
CA PHE A 34 13.03 -0.80 0.46
C PHE A 34 14.32 0.01 0.52
N TRP A 35 14.78 0.32 1.73
CA TRP A 35 15.92 1.19 1.99
C TRP A 35 17.11 0.38 2.52
N PRO A 36 18.04 -0.08 1.67
CA PRO A 36 19.27 -0.70 2.14
C PRO A 36 20.11 0.28 2.97
N ASP A 37 21.04 -0.24 3.74
CA ASP A 37 21.81 0.57 4.71
C ASP A 37 22.68 1.66 4.07
N ASP A 38 23.12 1.44 2.84
CA ASP A 38 23.91 2.36 2.03
C ASP A 38 23.09 3.43 1.29
N LEU A 39 21.75 3.35 1.33
CA LEU A 39 20.88 4.34 0.71
C LEU A 39 20.43 5.39 1.73
N GLU A 40 20.82 6.64 1.51
CA GLU A 40 20.40 7.77 2.33
C GLU A 40 18.88 7.95 2.29
N ILE A 41 18.28 8.20 3.48
CA ILE A 41 16.83 8.49 3.61
C ILE A 41 16.58 9.94 3.21
N SER A 42 16.18 10.12 1.95
CA SER A 42 15.88 11.44 1.37
C SER A 42 14.74 11.35 0.36
N ILE A 43 14.13 12.49 0.03
CA ILE A 43 13.08 12.59 -1.00
C ILE A 43 13.64 12.18 -2.37
N ASP A 44 14.87 12.55 -2.67
CA ASP A 44 15.52 12.26 -3.95
C ASP A 44 15.73 10.75 -4.16
N ASN A 45 15.92 10.01 -3.08
CA ASN A 45 16.11 8.57 -3.09
C ASN A 45 14.81 7.77 -2.95
N LEU A 46 13.66 8.43 -2.75
CA LEU A 46 12.39 7.72 -2.55
C LEU A 46 12.06 6.80 -3.74
N LYS A 47 12.14 7.32 -4.95
CA LYS A 47 11.89 6.52 -6.16
C LYS A 47 12.82 5.30 -6.24
N LYS A 48 14.11 5.49 -5.97
CA LYS A 48 15.10 4.40 -5.98
C LYS A 48 14.78 3.33 -4.93
N SER A 49 14.37 3.73 -3.74
CA SER A 49 13.96 2.79 -2.69
C SER A 49 12.70 2.00 -3.08
N GLN A 50 11.76 2.63 -3.78
CA GLN A 50 10.56 1.97 -4.31
C GLN A 50 10.90 1.02 -5.48
N ASP A 51 11.87 1.39 -6.31
CA ASP A 51 12.39 0.49 -7.35
C ASP A 51 13.03 -0.76 -6.72
N TYR A 52 13.84 -0.62 -5.66
CA TYR A 52 14.39 -1.75 -4.91
C TYR A 52 13.31 -2.64 -4.30
N HIS A 53 12.24 -2.04 -3.76
CA HIS A 53 11.11 -2.81 -3.25
C HIS A 53 10.44 -3.64 -4.35
N SER A 54 10.18 -3.04 -5.51
CA SER A 54 9.63 -3.75 -6.67
C SER A 54 10.56 -4.88 -7.14
N GLU A 55 11.87 -4.65 -7.16
CA GLU A 55 12.88 -5.66 -7.53
C GLU A 55 12.89 -6.83 -6.53
N LYS A 56 12.74 -6.57 -5.22
CA LYS A 56 12.61 -7.64 -4.22
C LYS A 56 11.42 -8.54 -4.50
N ILE A 57 10.26 -7.97 -4.84
CA ILE A 57 9.06 -8.73 -5.22
C ILE A 57 9.33 -9.55 -6.47
N ILE A 58 9.85 -8.93 -7.53
CA ILE A 58 10.11 -9.60 -8.80
C ILE A 58 11.12 -10.74 -8.64
N ASN A 59 12.16 -10.54 -7.85
CA ASN A 59 13.18 -11.56 -7.59
C ASN A 59 12.66 -12.72 -6.71
N SER A 60 11.49 -12.55 -6.10
CA SER A 60 10.81 -13.63 -5.35
C SER A 60 9.85 -14.44 -6.23
N ILE A 61 9.67 -14.06 -7.50
CA ILE A 61 8.83 -14.80 -8.46
C ILE A 61 9.62 -16.00 -9.02
N PRO A 62 9.13 -17.23 -8.88
CA PRO A 62 9.77 -18.40 -9.45
C PRO A 62 9.87 -18.36 -10.98
N SER A 63 10.89 -19.01 -11.52
CA SER A 63 11.21 -18.97 -12.97
C SER A 63 10.19 -19.69 -13.86
N ASP A 64 9.35 -20.55 -13.30
CA ASP A 64 8.27 -21.28 -13.97
C ASP A 64 6.96 -20.47 -14.09
N VAL A 65 6.92 -19.26 -13.55
CA VAL A 65 5.78 -18.32 -13.65
C VAL A 65 5.83 -17.57 -14.99
N HIS A 66 4.70 -17.49 -15.68
CA HIS A 66 4.54 -16.76 -16.93
C HIS A 66 3.32 -15.82 -16.91
N THR A 67 2.27 -16.20 -16.17
CA THR A 67 1.00 -15.47 -16.08
C THR A 67 0.76 -15.00 -14.66
N ILE A 68 0.45 -13.70 -14.48
CA ILE A 68 0.32 -13.07 -13.18
C ILE A 68 -1.01 -12.30 -13.08
N LEU A 69 -1.76 -12.55 -12.00
CA LEU A 69 -2.86 -11.71 -11.58
C LEU A 69 -2.35 -10.77 -10.50
N ASP A 70 -2.13 -9.49 -10.85
CA ASP A 70 -1.70 -8.44 -9.93
C ASP A 70 -2.92 -7.80 -9.26
N VAL A 71 -3.12 -8.09 -7.98
CA VAL A 71 -4.31 -7.66 -7.22
C VAL A 71 -4.01 -6.40 -6.42
N GLY A 72 -4.74 -5.33 -6.75
CA GLY A 72 -4.51 -4.02 -6.17
C GLY A 72 -3.30 -3.32 -6.81
N SER A 73 -3.23 -3.33 -8.12
CA SER A 73 -2.08 -2.91 -8.95
C SER A 73 -1.69 -1.42 -8.81
N GLY A 74 -2.38 -0.65 -7.96
CA GLY A 74 -2.10 0.77 -7.75
C GLY A 74 -2.16 1.56 -9.06
N SER A 75 -1.11 2.30 -9.37
CA SER A 75 -0.95 3.05 -10.63
C SER A 75 -0.35 2.24 -11.78
N GLY A 76 -0.15 0.93 -11.59
CA GLY A 76 0.45 0.03 -12.58
C GLY A 76 1.98 0.03 -12.63
N GLY A 77 2.67 0.64 -11.67
CA GLY A 77 4.13 0.71 -11.69
C GLY A 77 4.82 -0.65 -11.55
N LEU A 78 4.30 -1.54 -10.70
CA LEU A 78 4.81 -2.92 -10.61
C LEU A 78 4.41 -3.74 -11.85
N ALA A 79 3.16 -3.61 -12.30
CA ALA A 79 2.68 -4.28 -13.51
C ALA A 79 3.52 -3.92 -14.75
N GLU A 80 3.94 -2.65 -14.89
CA GLU A 80 4.84 -2.20 -15.95
C GLU A 80 6.17 -2.97 -15.93
N LYS A 81 6.82 -3.07 -14.77
CA LYS A 81 8.08 -3.81 -14.60
C LYS A 81 7.92 -5.31 -14.87
N LEU A 82 6.78 -5.89 -14.50
CA LEU A 82 6.48 -7.29 -14.80
C LEU A 82 6.30 -7.52 -16.31
N VAL A 83 5.59 -6.63 -17.00
CA VAL A 83 5.44 -6.69 -18.46
C VAL A 83 6.79 -6.53 -19.17
N GLU A 84 7.65 -5.63 -18.70
CA GLU A 84 9.02 -5.45 -19.23
C GLU A 84 9.88 -6.71 -19.07
N LYS A 85 9.59 -7.53 -18.07
CA LYS A 85 10.22 -8.86 -17.85
C LYS A 85 9.51 -10.00 -18.57
N ASN A 86 8.62 -9.68 -19.53
CA ASN A 86 7.87 -10.62 -20.36
C ASN A 86 6.83 -11.50 -19.63
N TYR A 87 6.37 -11.10 -18.43
CA TYR A 87 5.20 -11.71 -17.82
C TYR A 87 3.92 -11.26 -18.52
N LYS A 88 2.95 -12.16 -18.63
CA LYS A 88 1.58 -11.82 -19.02
C LYS A 88 0.83 -11.40 -17.76
N VAL A 89 0.47 -10.12 -17.66
CA VAL A 89 -0.11 -9.54 -16.45
C VAL A 89 -1.56 -9.14 -16.71
N GLU A 90 -2.45 -9.52 -15.79
CA GLU A 90 -3.77 -8.92 -15.66
C GLU A 90 -3.85 -8.21 -14.31
N CYS A 91 -4.47 -7.03 -14.28
CA CYS A 91 -4.53 -6.15 -13.12
C CYS A 91 -5.93 -6.14 -12.53
N VAL A 92 -6.04 -6.08 -11.20
CA VAL A 92 -7.32 -5.92 -10.49
C VAL A 92 -7.29 -4.64 -9.68
N SER A 93 -8.23 -3.73 -9.92
CA SER A 93 -8.35 -2.48 -9.16
C SER A 93 -9.82 -2.05 -9.05
N PRO A 94 -10.33 -1.74 -7.84
CA PRO A 94 -11.68 -1.22 -7.66
C PRO A 94 -11.78 0.29 -7.97
N SER A 95 -10.65 1.03 -8.00
CA SER A 95 -10.63 2.47 -8.29
C SER A 95 -10.68 2.70 -9.80
N HIS A 96 -11.68 3.46 -10.27
CA HIS A 96 -11.76 3.88 -11.67
C HIS A 96 -10.55 4.71 -12.08
N PHE A 97 -10.14 5.66 -11.23
CA PHE A 97 -9.00 6.54 -11.48
C PHE A 97 -7.68 5.77 -11.65
N LEU A 98 -7.40 4.81 -10.75
CA LEU A 98 -6.20 3.99 -10.84
C LEU A 98 -6.27 3.03 -12.04
N SER A 99 -7.46 2.47 -12.33
CA SER A 99 -7.66 1.63 -13.51
C SER A 99 -7.38 2.39 -14.82
N ASP A 100 -7.88 3.64 -14.92
CA ASP A 100 -7.59 4.50 -16.07
C ASP A 100 -6.08 4.81 -16.17
N ALA A 101 -5.40 5.02 -15.05
CA ALA A 101 -3.95 5.25 -15.03
C ALA A 101 -3.18 4.02 -15.54
N ILE A 102 -3.58 2.79 -15.15
CA ILE A 102 -2.98 1.54 -15.64
C ILE A 102 -3.22 1.39 -17.15
N GLU A 103 -4.46 1.54 -17.60
CA GLU A 103 -4.82 1.38 -19.02
C GLU A 103 -4.09 2.39 -19.91
N ASN A 104 -3.97 3.67 -19.47
CA ASN A 104 -3.24 4.71 -20.20
C ASN A 104 -1.72 4.45 -20.23
N LYS A 105 -1.16 3.87 -19.16
CA LYS A 105 0.27 3.54 -19.07
C LYS A 105 0.63 2.30 -19.90
N LEU A 106 -0.20 1.27 -19.85
CA LEU A 106 0.08 -0.06 -20.39
C LEU A 106 -0.87 -0.43 -21.54
N VAL A 107 -1.12 0.54 -22.43
CA VAL A 107 -2.05 0.40 -23.56
C VAL A 107 -1.83 -0.91 -24.32
N GLY A 108 -2.84 -1.78 -24.34
CA GLY A 108 -2.81 -3.06 -25.06
C GLY A 108 -1.88 -4.13 -24.48
N LYS A 109 -1.17 -3.86 -23.38
CA LYS A 109 -0.22 -4.79 -22.76
C LYS A 109 -0.81 -5.57 -21.60
N VAL A 110 -1.81 -4.98 -20.92
CA VAL A 110 -2.48 -5.61 -19.77
C VAL A 110 -4.00 -5.51 -19.90
N ARG A 111 -4.70 -6.42 -19.25
CA ARG A 111 -6.14 -6.32 -19.03
C ARG A 111 -6.39 -5.83 -17.61
N VAL A 112 -7.31 -4.87 -17.45
CA VAL A 112 -7.67 -4.33 -16.12
C VAL A 112 -9.09 -4.74 -15.76
N HIS A 113 -9.22 -5.42 -14.61
CA HIS A 113 -10.49 -5.79 -14.01
C HIS A 113 -10.89 -4.74 -12.98
N ARG A 114 -11.94 -3.97 -13.27
CA ARG A 114 -12.45 -2.89 -12.40
C ARG A 114 -13.36 -3.47 -11.30
N SER A 115 -12.76 -4.21 -10.38
CA SER A 115 -13.46 -4.94 -9.32
C SER A 115 -12.62 -5.03 -8.06
N THR A 116 -13.24 -5.29 -6.91
CA THR A 116 -12.51 -5.83 -5.75
C THR A 116 -12.15 -7.28 -6.02
N PHE A 117 -11.14 -7.80 -5.31
CA PHE A 117 -10.74 -9.19 -5.48
C PHE A 117 -11.87 -10.17 -5.15
N GLU A 118 -12.63 -9.88 -4.09
CA GLU A 118 -13.75 -10.71 -3.67
C GLU A 118 -14.85 -10.84 -4.72
N ASN A 119 -15.09 -9.76 -5.47
CA ASN A 119 -16.14 -9.69 -6.49
C ASN A 119 -15.64 -9.98 -7.92
N LEU A 120 -14.38 -10.35 -8.06
CA LEU A 120 -13.78 -10.66 -9.36
C LEU A 120 -14.40 -11.96 -9.93
N GLU A 121 -14.99 -11.91 -11.10
CA GLU A 121 -15.59 -13.05 -11.79
C GLU A 121 -14.84 -13.29 -13.10
N ILE A 122 -13.86 -14.18 -13.07
CA ILE A 122 -13.07 -14.60 -14.24
C ILE A 122 -12.87 -16.11 -14.23
N LYS A 123 -12.70 -16.66 -15.43
CA LYS A 123 -12.43 -18.10 -15.62
C LYS A 123 -10.94 -18.40 -15.89
N THR A 124 -10.17 -17.35 -16.15
CA THR A 124 -8.72 -17.45 -16.41
C THR A 124 -8.01 -17.98 -15.17
N LYS A 125 -7.03 -18.85 -15.40
CA LYS A 125 -6.11 -19.35 -14.39
C LYS A 125 -4.75 -18.68 -14.55
N TYR A 126 -4.04 -18.55 -13.43
CA TYR A 126 -2.74 -17.88 -13.39
C TYR A 126 -1.71 -18.76 -12.70
N ASP A 127 -0.46 -18.62 -13.13
CA ASP A 127 0.70 -19.25 -12.45
C ASP A 127 0.96 -18.55 -11.12
N LEU A 128 0.63 -17.24 -11.02
CA LEU A 128 0.86 -16.46 -9.82
C LEU A 128 -0.30 -15.49 -9.56
N ILE A 129 -0.77 -15.44 -8.32
CA ILE A 129 -1.56 -14.35 -7.79
C ILE A 129 -0.66 -13.52 -6.88
N LEU A 130 -0.54 -12.22 -7.20
CA LEU A 130 0.34 -11.28 -6.52
C LEU A 130 -0.48 -10.22 -5.78
N PHE A 131 -0.16 -10.03 -4.50
CA PHE A 131 -0.62 -8.90 -3.68
C PHE A 131 0.59 -8.08 -3.23
N SER A 132 0.70 -6.85 -3.70
CA SER A 132 1.74 -5.91 -3.27
C SER A 132 1.08 -4.73 -2.55
N GLU A 133 1.21 -4.68 -1.22
CA GLU A 133 0.56 -3.69 -0.32
C GLU A 133 -0.96 -3.57 -0.50
N SER A 134 -1.58 -4.63 -0.92
CA SER A 134 -3.00 -4.68 -1.24
C SER A 134 -3.77 -5.76 -0.45
N PHE A 135 -3.06 -6.75 0.10
CA PHE A 135 -3.67 -7.83 0.87
C PHE A 135 -4.34 -7.31 2.16
N GLN A 136 -3.84 -6.24 2.73
CA GLN A 136 -4.42 -5.57 3.90
C GLN A 136 -5.85 -5.04 3.69
N TYR A 137 -6.31 -4.91 2.45
CA TYR A 137 -7.64 -4.36 2.12
C TYR A 137 -8.68 -5.44 1.80
N VAL A 138 -8.26 -6.68 1.59
CA VAL A 138 -9.16 -7.79 1.27
C VAL A 138 -9.59 -8.57 2.52
N ASN A 139 -10.70 -9.28 2.42
CA ASN A 139 -11.13 -10.22 3.47
C ASN A 139 -10.29 -11.50 3.40
N ILE A 140 -9.50 -11.79 4.45
CA ILE A 140 -8.57 -12.93 4.48
C ILE A 140 -9.26 -14.24 4.13
N GLN A 141 -10.35 -14.56 4.83
CA GLN A 141 -11.08 -15.83 4.66
C GLN A 141 -11.59 -15.98 3.23
N LYS A 142 -12.32 -14.99 2.71
CA LYS A 142 -12.85 -15.01 1.34
C LYS A 142 -11.75 -15.06 0.28
N SER A 143 -10.61 -14.41 0.56
CA SER A 143 -9.48 -14.44 -0.37
C SER A 143 -8.87 -15.82 -0.45
N PHE A 144 -8.61 -16.48 0.68
CA PHE A 144 -8.05 -17.83 0.68
C PHE A 144 -9.03 -18.88 0.12
N GLU A 145 -10.34 -18.70 0.28
CA GLU A 145 -11.35 -19.54 -0.39
C GLU A 145 -11.33 -19.37 -1.92
N LYS A 146 -11.04 -18.17 -2.40
CA LYS A 146 -11.10 -17.82 -3.83
C LYS A 146 -9.80 -18.12 -4.57
N ILE A 147 -8.63 -17.86 -3.98
CA ILE A 147 -7.32 -18.00 -4.60
C ILE A 147 -7.14 -19.34 -5.30
N PRO A 148 -7.44 -20.52 -4.69
CA PRO A 148 -7.28 -21.82 -5.36
C PRO A 148 -8.10 -21.94 -6.65
N SER A 149 -9.25 -21.27 -6.72
CA SER A 149 -10.09 -21.27 -7.91
C SER A 149 -9.51 -20.51 -9.10
N LEU A 150 -8.57 -19.61 -8.88
CA LEU A 150 -7.93 -18.75 -9.87
C LEU A 150 -6.47 -19.16 -10.18
N LEU A 151 -5.91 -20.06 -9.41
CA LEU A 151 -4.57 -20.60 -9.65
C LEU A 151 -4.62 -21.80 -10.62
N ASP A 152 -3.58 -21.94 -11.44
CA ASP A 152 -3.34 -23.13 -12.23
C ASP A 152 -2.79 -24.26 -11.34
N ARG A 153 -2.57 -25.46 -11.88
CA ARG A 153 -2.25 -26.70 -11.14
C ARG A 153 -1.03 -26.56 -10.22
N ASN A 154 -0.03 -25.78 -10.61
CA ASN A 154 1.17 -25.50 -9.83
C ASN A 154 1.26 -24.01 -9.47
N GLY A 155 0.09 -23.36 -9.39
CA GLY A 155 0.03 -21.93 -9.17
C GLY A 155 0.48 -21.53 -7.78
N LYS A 156 0.93 -20.29 -7.66
CA LYS A 156 1.56 -19.76 -6.45
C LYS A 156 0.86 -18.48 -6.00
N LEU A 157 0.93 -18.21 -4.71
CA LEU A 157 0.45 -16.97 -4.08
C LEU A 157 1.65 -16.20 -3.53
N LEU A 158 1.87 -14.99 -4.03
CA LEU A 158 2.89 -14.06 -3.51
C LEU A 158 2.23 -12.88 -2.83
N ILE A 159 2.53 -12.69 -1.54
CA ILE A 159 2.04 -11.56 -0.75
C ILE A 159 3.25 -10.76 -0.27
N CYS A 160 3.31 -9.48 -0.64
CA CYS A 160 4.26 -8.52 -0.09
C CYS A 160 3.46 -7.42 0.63
N ASP A 161 3.33 -7.54 1.94
CA ASP A 161 2.51 -6.62 2.74
C ASP A 161 2.97 -6.58 4.20
N PHE A 162 2.45 -5.60 4.94
CA PHE A 162 2.72 -5.50 6.37
C PHE A 162 1.53 -6.01 7.20
N PHE A 163 1.87 -6.61 8.33
CA PHE A 163 0.93 -7.17 9.29
C PHE A 163 1.13 -6.50 10.66
N ARG A 164 0.10 -6.47 11.47
CA ARG A 164 0.20 -6.02 12.85
C ARG A 164 0.80 -7.12 13.72
N GLN A 165 1.76 -6.75 14.55
CA GLN A 165 2.27 -7.65 15.58
C GLN A 165 1.16 -8.04 16.56
N PRO A 166 1.10 -9.30 17.01
CA PRO A 166 0.11 -9.75 17.97
C PRO A 166 0.08 -8.88 19.23
N GLY A 167 -1.13 -8.54 19.70
CA GLY A 167 -1.33 -7.77 20.93
C GLY A 167 -1.07 -6.26 20.84
N THR A 168 -0.64 -5.73 19.69
CA THR A 168 -0.31 -4.29 19.54
C THR A 168 -1.51 -3.39 19.22
N GLY A 169 -2.67 -3.97 18.89
CA GLY A 169 -3.85 -3.21 18.48
C GLY A 169 -3.67 -2.45 17.16
N THR A 170 -4.61 -1.51 16.87
CA THR A 170 -4.60 -0.76 15.60
C THR A 170 -3.97 0.62 15.68
N LYS A 171 -3.57 1.09 16.86
CA LYS A 171 -3.02 2.44 17.10
C LYS A 171 -1.56 2.36 17.57
N PRO A 172 -0.73 3.35 17.23
CA PRO A 172 -1.00 4.56 16.46
C PRO A 172 -1.00 4.36 14.93
N LEU A 173 -0.32 3.31 14.40
CA LEU A 173 -0.19 3.04 12.99
C LEU A 173 -1.31 2.09 12.52
N GLY A 174 -2.27 2.62 11.77
CA GLY A 174 -3.37 1.85 11.19
C GLY A 174 -2.93 0.86 10.11
N GLY A 175 -3.89 0.14 9.52
CA GLY A 175 -3.66 -0.80 8.41
C GLY A 175 -3.03 -2.14 8.83
N GLY A 176 -2.96 -3.06 7.87
CA GLY A 176 -2.46 -4.42 8.03
C GLY A 176 -3.41 -5.34 8.80
N HIS A 177 -3.49 -6.57 8.38
CA HIS A 177 -4.15 -7.63 9.16
C HIS A 177 -3.32 -7.98 10.39
N ASP A 178 -3.96 -8.56 11.40
CA ASP A 178 -3.25 -9.14 12.53
C ASP A 178 -2.47 -10.38 12.06
N TRP A 179 -1.18 -10.46 12.39
CA TRP A 179 -0.29 -11.52 11.93
C TRP A 179 -0.75 -12.90 12.39
N LYS A 180 -1.18 -13.00 13.65
CA LYS A 180 -1.68 -14.27 14.18
C LYS A 180 -2.98 -14.68 13.49
N VAL A 181 -3.92 -13.77 13.30
CA VAL A 181 -5.18 -14.04 12.59
C VAL A 181 -4.92 -14.48 11.13
N PHE A 182 -3.96 -13.87 10.46
CA PHE A 182 -3.54 -14.28 9.12
C PHE A 182 -3.01 -15.72 9.13
N GLN A 183 -2.08 -16.06 10.03
CA GLN A 183 -1.49 -17.40 10.15
C GLN A 183 -2.53 -18.45 10.52
N ASP A 184 -3.38 -18.16 11.51
CA ASP A 184 -4.45 -19.07 11.96
C ASP A 184 -5.47 -19.32 10.81
N CYS A 185 -5.79 -18.31 10.02
CA CYS A 185 -6.66 -18.48 8.85
C CYS A 185 -5.97 -19.29 7.76
N LEU A 186 -4.72 -18.97 7.42
CA LEU A 186 -3.94 -19.65 6.39
C LEU A 186 -3.81 -21.15 6.65
N SER A 187 -3.65 -21.55 7.91
CA SER A 187 -3.50 -22.97 8.32
C SER A 187 -4.71 -23.84 7.99
N ASN A 188 -5.86 -23.25 7.66
CA ASN A 188 -7.07 -23.99 7.25
C ASN A 188 -7.12 -24.26 5.74
N PHE A 189 -6.11 -23.82 4.99
CA PHE A 189 -6.04 -23.95 3.54
C PHE A 189 -4.76 -24.69 3.13
N PRO A 190 -4.72 -25.35 1.96
CA PRO A 190 -3.60 -26.18 1.52
C PRO A 190 -2.43 -25.34 0.97
N PHE A 191 -2.04 -24.26 1.67
CA PHE A 191 -0.91 -23.43 1.27
C PHE A 191 0.36 -23.88 1.98
N ASN A 192 1.40 -24.26 1.20
CA ASN A 192 2.71 -24.57 1.72
C ASN A 192 3.64 -23.37 1.57
N ASN A 193 4.30 -22.97 2.65
CA ASN A 193 5.22 -21.84 2.62
C ASN A 193 6.52 -22.23 1.88
N ILE A 194 6.85 -21.50 0.81
CA ILE A 194 8.10 -21.64 0.05
C ILE A 194 9.11 -20.58 0.48
N LEU A 195 8.63 -19.35 0.75
CA LEU A 195 9.47 -18.20 1.09
C LEU A 195 8.79 -17.34 2.15
N ASP A 196 9.54 -16.96 3.16
CA ASP A 196 9.14 -15.97 4.17
C ASP A 196 10.33 -15.05 4.48
N VAL A 197 10.34 -13.86 3.89
CA VAL A 197 11.40 -12.87 4.08
C VAL A 197 10.86 -11.67 4.83
N ASP A 198 11.46 -11.38 5.99
CA ASP A 198 11.16 -10.18 6.76
C ASP A 198 11.97 -9.00 6.21
N ILE A 199 11.27 -8.00 5.72
CA ILE A 199 11.84 -6.73 5.21
C ILE A 199 11.38 -5.54 6.04
N THR A 200 10.96 -5.78 7.28
CA THR A 200 10.38 -4.76 8.17
C THR A 200 11.34 -3.60 8.40
N ARG A 201 12.61 -3.90 8.67
CA ARG A 201 13.63 -2.90 8.98
C ARG A 201 13.85 -1.93 7.82
N GLU A 202 14.02 -2.47 6.63
CA GLU A 202 14.31 -1.68 5.43
C GLU A 202 13.09 -0.86 4.98
N THR A 203 11.89 -1.41 5.09
CA THR A 203 10.66 -0.70 4.71
C THR A 203 10.22 0.33 5.76
N ALA A 204 10.48 0.08 7.05
CA ALA A 204 10.20 1.00 8.14
C ALA A 204 10.86 2.37 7.95
N ARG A 205 12.01 2.44 7.28
CA ARG A 205 12.74 3.69 6.99
C ARG A 205 11.93 4.67 6.12
N THR A 206 10.90 4.20 5.41
CA THR A 206 9.92 5.09 4.75
C THR A 206 9.19 5.96 5.77
N TYR A 207 8.92 5.44 6.98
CA TYR A 207 8.33 6.25 8.05
C TYR A 207 9.30 7.32 8.58
N ASP A 208 10.60 7.06 8.57
CA ASP A 208 11.60 8.08 8.97
C ASP A 208 11.63 9.23 7.96
N LEU A 209 11.46 8.94 6.66
CA LEU A 209 11.28 9.98 5.64
C LEU A 209 9.98 10.77 5.85
N ILE A 210 8.88 10.08 6.16
CA ILE A 210 7.59 10.73 6.45
C ILE A 210 7.71 11.61 7.70
N ASP A 211 8.35 11.13 8.78
CA ASP A 211 8.59 11.91 10.00
C ASP A 211 9.40 13.17 9.70
N LYS A 212 10.44 13.06 8.87
CA LYS A 212 11.24 14.21 8.42
C LYS A 212 10.38 15.22 7.65
N ILE A 213 9.57 14.79 6.68
CA ILE A 213 8.67 15.69 5.94
C ILE A 213 7.66 16.37 6.88
N ILE A 214 7.13 15.64 7.86
CA ILE A 214 6.20 16.21 8.84
C ILE A 214 6.90 17.28 9.69
N ASN A 215 8.09 17.02 10.21
CA ASN A 215 8.79 17.93 11.11
C ASN A 215 9.37 19.14 10.36
N ASP A 216 9.96 18.94 9.19
CA ASP A 216 10.68 19.99 8.47
C ASP A 216 9.76 20.87 7.61
N VAL A 217 8.58 20.34 7.22
CA VAL A 217 7.66 21.04 6.30
C VAL A 217 6.26 21.21 6.91
N ALA A 218 5.57 20.10 7.23
CA ALA A 218 4.15 20.17 7.57
C ALA A 218 3.89 20.92 8.89
N LEU A 219 4.73 20.71 9.91
CA LEU A 219 4.63 21.40 11.20
C LEU A 219 4.91 22.91 11.08
N PRO A 220 6.03 23.37 10.49
CA PRO A 220 6.29 24.78 10.29
C PRO A 220 5.20 25.49 9.48
N VAL A 221 4.75 24.91 8.37
CA VAL A 221 3.65 25.47 7.55
C VAL A 221 2.35 25.59 8.35
N ARG A 222 1.99 24.56 9.11
CA ARG A 222 0.81 24.58 9.98
C ARG A 222 0.90 25.70 11.02
N ASP A 223 2.04 25.84 11.68
CA ASP A 223 2.22 26.78 12.80
C ASP A 223 2.23 28.23 12.30
N LEU A 224 2.94 28.51 11.20
CA LEU A 224 2.91 29.81 10.54
C LEU A 224 1.49 30.18 10.07
N SER A 225 0.81 29.26 9.39
CA SER A 225 -0.57 29.46 8.92
C SER A 225 -1.54 29.69 10.08
N SER A 226 -1.42 28.91 11.17
CA SER A 226 -2.25 29.05 12.36
C SER A 226 -2.02 30.39 13.06
N THR A 227 -0.78 30.84 13.13
CA THR A 227 -0.39 32.14 13.71
C THR A 227 -0.98 33.28 12.88
N TYR A 228 -0.77 33.25 11.56
CA TYR A 228 -1.34 34.27 10.65
C TYR A 228 -2.85 34.33 10.73
N LEU A 229 -3.56 33.22 10.58
CA LEU A 229 -5.02 33.17 10.62
C LEU A 229 -5.59 33.61 11.99
N SER A 230 -4.89 33.25 13.07
CA SER A 230 -5.31 33.66 14.43
C SER A 230 -5.13 35.17 14.66
N SER A 231 -4.13 35.79 14.03
CA SER A 231 -3.93 37.23 14.09
C SER A 231 -4.97 38.01 13.30
N GLN A 232 -5.31 37.55 12.09
CA GLN A 232 -6.26 38.19 11.20
C GLN A 232 -7.74 37.92 11.59
N TYR A 233 -8.05 36.71 12.03
CA TYR A 233 -9.42 36.25 12.28
C TYR A 233 -9.56 35.54 13.64
N PRO A 234 -9.29 36.25 14.79
CA PRO A 234 -9.19 35.59 16.09
C PRO A 234 -10.48 34.89 16.54
N LYS A 235 -11.65 35.55 16.31
CA LYS A 235 -12.95 34.96 16.66
C LYS A 235 -13.30 33.75 15.79
N GLY A 236 -13.07 33.85 14.49
CA GLY A 236 -13.31 32.77 13.53
C GLY A 236 -12.43 31.54 13.82
N MET A 237 -11.13 31.76 14.10
CA MET A 237 -10.20 30.67 14.45
C MET A 237 -10.55 30.00 15.78
N ARG A 238 -11.06 30.73 16.77
CA ARG A 238 -11.55 30.16 18.03
C ARG A 238 -12.74 29.24 17.79
N LEU A 239 -13.72 29.69 16.99
CA LEU A 239 -14.88 28.88 16.62
C LEU A 239 -14.51 27.65 15.83
N LEU A 240 -13.63 27.77 14.85
CA LEU A 240 -13.14 26.68 14.01
C LEU A 240 -12.38 25.64 14.84
N LYS A 241 -11.48 26.07 15.72
CA LYS A 241 -10.75 25.18 16.64
C LYS A 241 -11.72 24.46 17.61
N TRP A 242 -12.76 25.11 18.09
CA TRP A 242 -13.77 24.51 18.95
C TRP A 242 -14.60 23.46 18.19
N PHE A 243 -15.09 23.80 16.99
CA PHE A 243 -15.93 22.93 16.18
C PHE A 243 -15.17 21.65 15.71
N PHE A 244 -13.92 21.84 15.26
CA PHE A 244 -13.09 20.75 14.76
C PHE A 244 -12.14 20.14 15.80
N ARG A 245 -12.26 20.48 17.07
CA ARG A 245 -11.32 20.06 18.14
C ARG A 245 -11.04 18.56 18.16
N LYS A 246 -12.06 17.70 17.94
CA LYS A 246 -11.91 16.25 17.94
C LYS A 246 -11.08 15.79 16.75
N LYS A 247 -11.28 16.37 15.56
CA LYS A 247 -10.50 16.04 14.34
C LYS A 247 -9.07 16.55 14.48
N ILE A 248 -8.88 17.78 14.94
CA ILE A 248 -7.54 18.37 15.17
C ILE A 248 -6.76 17.54 16.20
N ASN A 249 -7.37 17.17 17.32
CA ASN A 249 -6.71 16.35 18.33
C ASN A 249 -6.37 14.95 17.81
N ARG A 250 -7.23 14.36 16.97
CA ARG A 250 -6.95 13.08 16.32
C ARG A 250 -5.76 13.18 15.35
N MET A 251 -5.72 14.21 14.50
CA MET A 251 -4.61 14.47 13.58
C MET A 251 -3.30 14.70 14.35
N ASN A 252 -3.32 15.57 15.36
CA ASN A 252 -2.15 15.84 16.20
C ASN A 252 -1.61 14.56 16.84
N ARG A 253 -2.49 13.68 17.32
CA ARG A 253 -2.08 12.42 17.93
C ARG A 253 -1.48 11.44 16.93
N ILE A 254 -1.99 11.37 15.71
CA ILE A 254 -1.53 10.43 14.69
C ILE A 254 -0.24 10.92 14.07
N TYR A 255 -0.20 12.16 13.59
CA TYR A 255 0.86 12.66 12.72
C TYR A 255 1.92 13.51 13.45
N PHE A 256 1.57 14.20 14.54
CA PHE A 256 2.42 15.24 15.12
C PHE A 256 2.98 14.90 16.52
N LYS A 257 2.85 13.67 16.99
CA LYS A 257 3.40 13.21 18.28
C LYS A 257 4.57 12.24 18.14
N GLY A 258 5.29 12.28 17.01
CA GLY A 258 6.43 11.40 16.76
C GLY A 258 6.06 9.91 16.60
N ASN A 259 4.80 9.62 16.28
CA ASN A 259 4.35 8.25 16.05
C ASN A 259 4.65 7.73 14.64
N MET A 260 5.07 8.62 13.73
CA MET A 260 5.38 8.28 12.34
C MET A 260 6.90 8.03 12.17
N LYS A 261 7.47 7.15 13.01
CA LYS A 261 8.89 6.77 12.96
C LYS A 261 9.05 5.31 12.63
N GLY A 262 10.15 4.97 11.95
CA GLY A 262 10.50 3.60 11.61
C GLY A 262 10.61 2.68 12.83
N GLU A 263 11.16 3.19 13.96
CA GLU A 263 11.19 2.45 15.22
C GLU A 263 9.78 2.03 15.69
N MET A 264 8.79 2.93 15.60
CA MET A 264 7.42 2.62 15.97
C MET A 264 6.81 1.59 15.01
N PHE A 265 7.11 1.69 13.71
CA PHE A 265 6.69 0.68 12.73
C PHE A 265 7.28 -0.68 13.08
N ASN A 266 8.59 -0.80 13.30
CA ASN A 266 9.28 -2.03 13.67
C ASN A 266 8.70 -2.67 14.96
N LYS A 267 8.25 -1.86 15.91
CA LYS A 267 7.63 -2.34 17.15
C LYS A 267 6.20 -2.89 16.94
N LEU A 268 5.44 -2.30 16.02
CA LEU A 268 4.00 -2.56 15.88
C LEU A 268 3.65 -3.43 14.68
N LYS A 269 4.55 -3.55 13.71
CA LYS A 269 4.33 -4.21 12.43
C LYS A 269 5.43 -5.21 12.12
N THR A 270 5.10 -6.13 11.22
CA THR A 270 6.07 -6.92 10.46
C THR A 270 5.72 -6.76 8.98
N TYR A 271 6.72 -6.55 8.14
CA TYR A 271 6.56 -6.43 6.69
C TYR A 271 7.25 -7.60 6.01
N ARG A 272 6.48 -8.39 5.25
CA ARG A 272 6.96 -9.67 4.76
C ARG A 272 6.72 -9.85 3.28
N ILE A 273 7.64 -10.58 2.65
CA ILE A 273 7.45 -11.21 1.35
C ILE A 273 7.19 -12.69 1.60
N LEU A 274 6.00 -13.14 1.26
CA LEU A 274 5.51 -14.49 1.53
C LEU A 274 5.16 -15.16 0.20
N LEU A 275 5.76 -16.32 -0.08
CA LEU A 275 5.44 -17.14 -1.25
C LEU A 275 4.91 -18.50 -0.81
N TYR A 276 3.79 -18.88 -1.38
CA TYR A 276 3.13 -20.17 -1.12
C TYR A 276 2.85 -20.91 -2.42
N ASP A 277 2.90 -22.23 -2.39
CA ASP A 277 2.28 -23.13 -3.37
C ASP A 277 1.03 -23.80 -2.78
N ILE A 278 0.26 -24.49 -3.66
CA ILE A 278 -0.94 -25.26 -3.29
C ILE A 278 -0.74 -26.70 -3.73
#